data_9f5e6ce4c627ffe8edfeed0c840e25e1
#
_entry.id   9f5e6ce4c627ffe8edfeed0c840e25e1
#
_cell.length_a   1.000
_cell.length_b   1.000
_cell.length_c   1.000
_cell.angle_alpha   90.00
_cell.angle_beta   90.00
_cell.angle_gamma   90.00
#
_symmetry.space_group_name_H-M   'P 1'
#
loop_
_entity.id
_entity.type
_entity.pdbx_description
1 polymer ?
#
loop_
_entity_poly.entity_id
_entity_poly.type
_entity_poly.pdbx_seq_one_letter_code
_entity_poly.pdbx_strand_id
1 'polypeptide(L)'
;METQSKASTSPFEGEMFLYSQPELLNAEEHGDLGLITPKEQYGFIRSVRAVPITVSEIPSAAKHYPVIFSGVDSPALLAILGIDDHNLFVDENGAWERNRYVPAYFRCHPFALASSEDEKLAVVIDRAASSVSD
;
A
#
# COMPACT_ATOMS: atom_id res chain seq x y z
N MET A 1 -3.90 -10.87 39.22
CA MET A 1 -2.95 -11.33 38.19
C MET A 1 -3.23 -10.52 36.94
N GLU A 2 -2.43 -9.49 36.73
CA GLU A 2 -2.53 -8.70 35.52
C GLU A 2 -1.78 -9.43 34.42
N THR A 3 -2.50 -10.01 33.49
CA THR A 3 -1.97 -10.33 32.20
C THR A 3 -1.59 -9.00 31.54
N GLN A 4 -0.36 -8.61 31.68
CA GLN A 4 0.17 -7.58 30.82
C GLN A 4 0.13 -8.14 29.38
N SER A 5 -0.93 -7.79 28.67
CA SER A 5 -0.89 -7.72 27.24
C SER A 5 0.37 -6.90 26.92
N LYS A 6 1.41 -7.55 26.41
CA LYS A 6 2.46 -6.83 25.72
C LYS A 6 1.75 -6.09 24.61
N ALA A 7 1.39 -4.84 24.88
CA ALA A 7 1.14 -3.92 23.80
C ALA A 7 2.41 -3.99 22.97
N SER A 8 2.32 -4.61 21.82
CA SER A 8 3.30 -4.46 20.77
C SER A 8 3.37 -2.96 20.56
N THR A 9 4.31 -2.30 21.19
CA THR A 9 4.68 -0.96 20.83
C THR A 9 5.32 -1.07 19.47
N SER A 10 4.46 -1.18 18.46
CA SER A 10 4.88 -0.88 17.12
C SER A 10 5.44 0.53 17.18
N PRO A 11 6.72 0.74 16.89
CA PRO A 11 7.29 2.10 16.82
C PRO A 11 6.68 2.89 15.66
N PHE A 12 5.65 2.38 15.05
CA PHE A 12 4.94 2.97 13.95
C PHE A 12 3.76 3.76 14.52
N GLU A 13 3.97 5.05 14.76
CA GLU A 13 2.89 6.00 15.05
C GLU A 13 2.39 6.59 13.73
N GLY A 14 1.15 6.30 13.37
CA GLY A 14 0.49 6.89 12.24
C GLY A 14 -0.32 5.91 11.41
N GLU A 15 -1.21 6.48 10.60
CA GLU A 15 -1.97 5.73 9.60
C GLU A 15 -1.15 5.65 8.31
N MET A 16 -1.10 4.46 7.74
CA MET A 16 -0.52 4.24 6.43
C MET A 16 -1.65 3.96 5.42
N PHE A 17 -1.70 4.77 4.37
CA PHE A 17 -2.71 4.64 3.32
C PHE A 17 -2.76 3.21 2.76
N LEU A 18 -3.93 2.59 2.77
CA LEU A 18 -4.23 1.22 2.33
C LEU A 18 -3.65 0.09 3.20
N TYR A 19 -2.99 0.41 4.29
CA TYR A 19 -2.47 -0.60 5.23
C TYR A 19 -3.35 -0.62 6.47
N SER A 20 -4.03 -1.74 6.69
CA SER A 20 -4.98 -1.87 7.80
C SER A 20 -4.31 -2.17 9.13
N GLN A 21 -3.24 -2.96 9.09
CA GLN A 21 -2.48 -3.35 10.27
C GLN A 21 -0.98 -3.36 9.97
N PRO A 22 -0.38 -2.16 9.77
CA PRO A 22 1.05 -2.07 9.48
C PRO A 22 1.89 -2.41 10.71
N GLU A 23 2.84 -3.31 10.54
CA GLU A 23 3.78 -3.74 11.57
C GLU A 23 5.20 -3.74 11.02
N LEU A 24 6.18 -3.41 11.85
CA LEU A 24 7.58 -3.56 11.45
C LEU A 24 7.92 -5.02 11.27
N LEU A 25 8.44 -5.35 10.10
CA LEU A 25 8.79 -6.73 9.77
C LEU A 25 9.98 -7.19 10.61
N ASN A 26 9.80 -8.29 11.33
CA ASN A 26 10.86 -8.95 12.09
C ASN A 26 10.69 -10.46 12.06
N ALA A 27 11.78 -11.19 12.27
CA ALA A 27 11.78 -12.64 12.15
C ALA A 27 11.05 -13.36 13.30
N GLU A 28 10.97 -12.74 14.47
CA GLU A 28 10.34 -13.37 15.64
C GLU A 28 8.81 -13.42 15.50
N GLU A 29 8.23 -12.32 15.04
CA GLU A 29 6.77 -12.20 14.92
C GLU A 29 6.23 -12.65 13.57
N HIS A 30 7.04 -12.57 12.51
CA HIS A 30 6.60 -12.78 11.13
C HIS A 30 7.30 -13.95 10.43
N GLY A 31 8.18 -14.68 11.13
CA GLY A 31 8.99 -15.75 10.52
C GLY A 31 8.17 -16.92 9.97
N ASP A 32 6.99 -17.16 10.53
CA ASP A 32 6.07 -18.22 10.12
C ASP A 32 5.01 -17.77 9.11
N LEU A 33 5.00 -16.48 8.77
CA LEU A 33 4.04 -15.97 7.79
C LEU A 33 4.45 -16.34 6.37
N GLY A 34 3.46 -16.65 5.56
CA GLY A 34 3.59 -16.88 4.14
C GLY A 34 2.92 -15.82 3.30
N LEU A 35 3.25 -15.78 2.02
CA LEU A 35 2.56 -14.97 1.04
C LEU A 35 1.78 -15.87 0.09
N ILE A 36 0.54 -15.52 -0.16
CA ILE A 36 -0.32 -16.18 -1.13
C ILE A 36 -0.80 -15.17 -2.17
N THR A 37 -1.11 -15.63 -3.36
CA THR A 37 -1.80 -14.81 -4.35
C THR A 37 -3.28 -14.81 -4.02
N PRO A 38 -3.87 -13.67 -3.61
CA PRO A 38 -5.29 -13.63 -3.31
C PRO A 38 -6.12 -13.85 -4.57
N LYS A 39 -7.33 -14.36 -4.40
CA LYS A 39 -8.26 -14.58 -5.51
C LYS A 39 -8.55 -13.29 -6.29
N GLU A 40 -8.65 -12.18 -5.58
CA GLU A 40 -8.81 -10.84 -6.14
C GLU A 40 -7.57 -10.02 -5.82
N GLN A 41 -6.56 -10.07 -6.69
CA GLN A 41 -5.25 -9.49 -6.43
C GLN A 41 -5.30 -8.00 -6.10
N TYR A 42 -6.15 -7.24 -6.77
CA TYR A 42 -6.31 -5.80 -6.59
C TYR A 42 -7.69 -5.42 -6.04
N GLY A 43 -8.40 -6.37 -5.42
CA GLY A 43 -9.69 -6.12 -4.80
C GLY A 43 -9.63 -5.07 -3.68
N PHE A 44 -8.51 -5.00 -2.98
CA PHE A 44 -8.29 -4.04 -1.88
C PHE A 44 -8.27 -2.57 -2.32
N ILE A 45 -8.14 -2.30 -3.62
CA ILE A 45 -8.08 -0.92 -4.15
C ILE A 45 -9.25 -0.57 -5.07
N ARG A 46 -10.34 -1.33 -5.04
CA ARG A 46 -11.54 -1.06 -5.87
C ARG A 46 -12.10 0.34 -5.69
N SER A 47 -12.04 0.87 -4.49
CA SER A 47 -12.58 2.18 -4.13
C SER A 47 -11.53 3.29 -4.15
N VAL A 48 -10.33 3.00 -4.59
CA VAL A 48 -9.21 3.95 -4.62
C VAL A 48 -9.21 4.72 -5.93
N ARG A 49 -9.53 6.00 -5.87
CA ARG A 49 -9.58 6.88 -7.04
C ARG A 49 -8.27 7.59 -7.36
N ALA A 50 -7.35 7.68 -6.42
CA ALA A 50 -6.06 8.34 -6.58
C ALA A 50 -4.99 7.65 -5.73
N VAL A 51 -3.77 7.65 -6.19
CA VAL A 51 -2.64 7.01 -5.50
C VAL A 51 -1.39 7.87 -5.62
N PRO A 52 -0.59 8.00 -4.53
CA PRO A 52 0.72 8.63 -4.62
C PRO A 52 1.65 7.84 -5.55
N ILE A 53 2.39 8.58 -6.37
CA ILE A 53 3.44 8.02 -7.22
C ILE A 53 4.74 8.78 -7.04
N THR A 54 5.84 8.18 -7.43
CA THR A 54 7.14 8.83 -7.46
C THR A 54 7.40 9.51 -8.80
N VAL A 55 8.33 10.45 -8.83
CA VAL A 55 8.73 11.15 -10.08
C VAL A 55 9.22 10.16 -11.14
N SER A 56 9.92 9.11 -10.74
CA SER A 56 10.43 8.08 -11.66
C SER A 56 9.33 7.27 -12.34
N GLU A 57 8.12 7.26 -11.79
CA GLU A 57 6.97 6.56 -12.36
C GLU A 57 6.22 7.38 -13.42
N ILE A 58 6.44 8.70 -13.48
CA ILE A 58 5.69 9.60 -14.38
C ILE A 58 5.71 9.12 -15.83
N PRO A 59 6.85 8.72 -16.44
CA PRO A 59 6.85 8.29 -17.83
C PRO A 59 5.95 7.09 -18.14
N SER A 60 5.81 6.18 -17.18
CA SER A 60 4.92 5.01 -17.33
C SER A 60 3.48 5.31 -16.97
N ALA A 61 3.27 6.03 -15.88
CA ALA A 61 1.93 6.36 -15.37
C ALA A 61 1.18 7.31 -16.31
N ALA A 62 1.84 8.34 -16.81
CA ALA A 62 1.22 9.36 -17.66
C ALA A 62 0.71 8.85 -19.01
N LYS A 63 1.12 7.66 -19.43
CA LYS A 63 0.57 7.00 -20.62
C LYS A 63 -0.84 6.50 -20.45
N HIS A 64 -1.26 6.27 -19.22
CA HIS A 64 -2.49 5.56 -18.89
C HIS A 64 -3.49 6.37 -18.07
N TYR A 65 -3.02 7.29 -17.24
CA TYR A 65 -3.90 8.10 -16.39
C TYR A 65 -3.34 9.49 -16.14
N PRO A 66 -4.21 10.45 -15.78
CA PRO A 66 -3.78 11.79 -15.41
C PRO A 66 -2.84 11.76 -14.19
N VAL A 67 -1.80 12.55 -14.25
CA VAL A 67 -0.86 12.76 -13.15
C VAL A 67 -0.98 14.22 -12.71
N ILE A 68 -1.25 14.43 -11.43
CA ILE A 68 -1.48 15.77 -10.87
C ILE A 68 -0.66 15.99 -9.61
N PHE A 69 -0.49 17.26 -9.26
CA PHE A 69 -0.04 17.67 -7.94
C PHE A 69 -1.26 18.09 -7.10
N SER A 70 -1.37 17.58 -5.89
CA SER A 70 -2.39 17.97 -4.93
C SER A 70 -1.79 18.86 -3.85
N GLY A 71 -2.56 19.91 -3.46
CA GLY A 71 -2.13 20.85 -2.43
C GLY A 71 -1.11 21.88 -2.93
N VAL A 72 -1.06 23.00 -2.23
CA VAL A 72 -0.19 24.14 -2.56
C VAL A 72 1.05 24.17 -1.66
N ASP A 73 0.85 23.97 -0.37
CA ASP A 73 1.93 24.09 0.63
C ASP A 73 2.80 22.83 0.73
N SER A 74 2.21 21.66 0.53
CA SER A 74 2.91 20.38 0.54
C SER A 74 2.35 19.51 -0.59
N PRO A 75 2.76 19.77 -1.83
CA PRO A 75 2.20 19.07 -2.98
C PRO A 75 2.58 17.59 -2.99
N ALA A 76 1.58 16.73 -3.16
CA ALA A 76 1.76 15.32 -3.42
C ALA A 76 1.55 15.01 -4.89
N LEU A 77 2.41 14.19 -5.47
CA LEU A 77 2.26 13.72 -6.85
C LEU A 77 1.31 12.52 -6.85
N LEU A 78 0.20 12.63 -7.59
CA LEU A 78 -0.86 11.64 -7.63
C LEU A 78 -1.16 11.17 -9.04
N ALA A 79 -1.42 9.88 -9.20
CA ALA A 79 -2.09 9.32 -10.37
C ALA A 79 -3.60 9.22 -10.10
N ILE A 80 -4.43 9.66 -11.03
CA ILE A 80 -5.88 9.62 -10.93
C ILE A 80 -6.40 8.38 -11.63
N LEU A 81 -7.09 7.53 -10.87
CA LEU A 81 -7.57 6.22 -11.32
C LEU A 81 -9.08 6.15 -11.51
N GLY A 82 -9.79 7.14 -11.02
CA GLY A 82 -11.23 7.21 -11.12
C GLY A 82 -11.76 8.56 -10.66
N ILE A 83 -13.06 8.79 -10.84
CA ILE A 83 -13.72 10.05 -10.50
C ILE A 83 -14.39 9.91 -9.14
N ASP A 84 -15.32 9.02 -8.99
CA ASP A 84 -15.95 8.72 -7.71
C ASP A 84 -15.10 7.71 -6.91
N ASP A 85 -15.61 7.14 -5.86
CA ASP A 85 -14.93 6.09 -5.09
C ASP A 85 -14.88 4.77 -5.87
N HIS A 86 -14.41 4.84 -7.11
CA HIS A 86 -14.30 3.71 -8.00
C HIS A 86 -13.01 3.77 -8.82
N ASN A 87 -12.22 2.72 -8.73
CA ASN A 87 -11.02 2.53 -9.52
C ASN A 87 -11.39 1.91 -10.88
N LEU A 88 -11.21 2.66 -11.96
CA LEU A 88 -11.58 2.25 -13.32
C LEU A 88 -10.66 1.16 -13.90
N PHE A 89 -9.52 0.88 -13.26
CA PHE A 89 -8.54 -0.08 -13.74
C PHE A 89 -8.64 -1.45 -13.08
N VAL A 90 -9.52 -1.61 -12.09
CA VAL A 90 -9.79 -2.89 -11.43
C VAL A 90 -11.13 -3.42 -11.90
N ASP A 91 -11.14 -4.62 -12.47
CA ASP A 91 -12.36 -5.25 -12.95
C ASP A 91 -13.16 -5.94 -11.84
N GLU A 92 -14.29 -6.53 -12.20
CA GLU A 92 -15.18 -7.26 -11.28
C GLU A 92 -14.51 -8.47 -10.60
N ASN A 93 -13.45 -9.01 -11.20
CA ASN A 93 -12.68 -10.12 -10.66
C ASN A 93 -11.49 -9.67 -9.80
N GLY A 94 -11.34 -8.37 -9.56
CA GLY A 94 -10.22 -7.82 -8.81
C GLY A 94 -8.90 -7.84 -9.58
N ALA A 95 -8.95 -7.93 -10.89
CA ALA A 95 -7.76 -7.88 -11.75
C ALA A 95 -7.53 -6.47 -12.29
N TRP A 96 -6.25 -6.10 -12.40
CA TRP A 96 -5.85 -4.86 -13.04
C TRP A 96 -6.00 -4.95 -14.56
N GLU A 97 -6.44 -3.87 -15.19
CA GLU A 97 -6.59 -3.81 -16.64
C GLU A 97 -5.29 -4.17 -17.35
N ARG A 98 -5.39 -5.08 -18.31
CA ARG A 98 -4.25 -5.62 -19.05
C ARG A 98 -3.48 -4.51 -19.79
N ASN A 99 -2.14 -4.60 -19.76
CA ASN A 99 -1.23 -3.66 -20.42
C ASN A 99 -1.33 -2.21 -19.90
N ARG A 100 -1.84 -2.00 -18.69
CA ARG A 100 -1.79 -0.71 -18.01
C ARG A 100 -0.79 -0.77 -16.88
N TYR A 101 -0.04 0.32 -16.71
CA TYR A 101 0.93 0.42 -15.63
C TYR A 101 0.24 0.31 -14.26
N VAL A 102 0.78 -0.52 -13.39
CA VAL A 102 0.32 -0.62 -12.00
C VAL A 102 1.21 0.26 -11.12
N PRO A 103 0.69 1.28 -10.45
CA PRO A 103 1.48 2.11 -9.56
C PRO A 103 2.25 1.29 -8.52
N ALA A 104 3.50 1.68 -8.25
CA ALA A 104 4.38 0.95 -7.34
C ALA A 104 3.81 0.83 -5.93
N TYR A 105 3.04 1.82 -5.48
CA TYR A 105 2.37 1.78 -4.19
C TYR A 105 1.45 0.55 -4.02
N PHE A 106 0.80 0.14 -5.09
CA PHE A 106 -0.04 -1.07 -5.10
C PHE A 106 0.78 -2.35 -5.27
N ARG A 107 1.84 -2.29 -6.08
CA ARG A 107 2.67 -3.47 -6.35
C ARG A 107 3.45 -3.94 -5.14
N CYS A 108 3.88 -3.04 -4.27
CA CYS A 108 4.63 -3.41 -3.07
C CYS A 108 3.76 -3.98 -1.95
N HIS A 109 2.45 -3.70 -1.95
CA HIS A 109 1.55 -4.25 -0.93
C HIS A 109 1.62 -5.79 -0.88
N PRO A 110 1.76 -6.41 0.27
CA PRO A 110 1.55 -5.92 1.63
C PRO A 110 2.78 -5.29 2.31
N PHE A 111 3.85 -5.05 1.58
CA PHE A 111 5.07 -4.46 2.13
C PHE A 111 5.17 -2.97 1.83
N ALA A 112 5.84 -2.25 2.70
CA ALA A 112 6.21 -0.85 2.50
C ALA A 112 7.54 -0.54 3.16
N LEU A 113 8.13 0.59 2.79
CA LEU A 113 9.28 1.15 3.48
C LEU A 113 8.83 2.32 4.34
N ALA A 114 9.24 2.31 5.59
CA ALA A 114 9.07 3.44 6.49
C ALA A 114 10.44 3.98 6.90
N SER A 115 10.56 5.30 7.06
CA SER A 115 11.77 5.89 7.62
C SER A 115 11.59 6.10 9.11
N SER A 116 12.61 5.77 9.88
CA SER A 116 12.69 6.10 11.30
C SER A 116 13.24 7.52 11.48
N GLU A 117 13.16 8.03 12.72
CA GLU A 117 13.74 9.33 13.07
C GLU A 117 15.26 9.42 12.78
N ASP A 118 15.95 8.28 12.78
CA ASP A 118 17.38 8.18 12.48
C ASP A 118 17.67 8.04 10.96
N GLU A 119 16.72 8.36 10.10
CA GLU A 119 16.80 8.21 8.64
C GLU A 119 17.07 6.78 8.15
N LYS A 120 16.87 5.79 9.01
CA LYS A 120 16.98 4.38 8.63
C LYS A 120 15.68 3.89 8.02
N LEU A 121 15.79 3.17 6.93
CA LEU A 121 14.64 2.51 6.30
C LEU A 121 14.35 1.18 6.99
N ALA A 122 13.10 0.96 7.31
CA ALA A 122 12.61 -0.31 7.82
C ALA A 122 11.49 -0.84 6.92
N VAL A 123 11.38 -2.16 6.82
CA VAL A 123 10.30 -2.80 6.08
C VAL A 123 9.09 -2.96 6.99
N VAL A 124 7.94 -2.58 6.46
CA VAL A 124 6.63 -2.73 7.10
C VAL A 124 5.84 -3.78 6.34
N ILE A 125 5.09 -4.60 7.05
CA ILE A 125 4.11 -5.53 6.49
C ILE A 125 2.71 -5.18 6.98
N ASP A 126 1.73 -5.22 6.09
CA ASP A 126 0.32 -5.17 6.48
C ASP A 126 -0.15 -6.58 6.84
N ARG A 127 -0.18 -6.88 8.13
CA ARG A 127 -0.57 -8.20 8.62
C ARG A 127 -2.01 -8.58 8.28
N ALA A 128 -2.88 -7.62 8.10
CA ALA A 128 -4.28 -7.83 7.74
C ALA A 128 -4.52 -8.00 6.24
N ALA A 129 -3.48 -7.94 5.42
CA ALA A 129 -3.60 -8.09 3.97
C ALA A 129 -4.06 -9.51 3.58
N SER A 130 -4.94 -9.61 2.59
CA SER A 130 -5.43 -10.90 2.08
C SER A 130 -4.34 -11.78 1.45
N SER A 131 -3.20 -11.19 1.11
CA SER A 131 -2.02 -11.89 0.58
C SER A 131 -1.12 -12.48 1.67
N VAL A 132 -1.36 -12.16 2.93
CA VAL A 132 -0.61 -12.69 4.07
C VAL A 132 -1.37 -13.85 4.68
N SER A 133 -0.68 -14.97 4.90
CA SER A 133 -1.25 -16.17 5.55
C SER A 133 -0.39 -16.61 6.72
N ASP A 134 -1.03 -17.16 7.72
CA ASP A 134 -0.38 -17.86 8.84
C ASP A 134 0.03 -19.27 8.43
#